data_eab3799c90a535eb07217f89b640bfd0
#
_entry.id   eab3799c90a535eb07217f89b640bfd0
#
_cell.length_a   1.000
_cell.length_b   1.000
_cell.length_c   1.000
_cell.angle_alpha   90.00
_cell.angle_beta   90.00
_cell.angle_gamma   90.00
#
_symmetry.space_group_name_H-M   'P 1'
#
loop_
_entity.id
_entity.type
_entity.pdbx_description
1 polymer ?
#
loop_
_entity_poly.entity_id
_entity_poly.type
_entity_poly.pdbx_seq_one_letter_code
_entity_poly.pdbx_strand_id
1 'polypeptide(L)'
;MNTFVVGSTGFLGYFAVQELLARGHNVRSISLHPVPAALNFPSSVDLVLGDLNATSDDTLREMLQGMDGLIFAAGLDDRVVPKTPAYPKFYEANVAATRRLIRLSKEAGIKKAIVFSSYFVACHRCWPELHLPEHHPYIRSRVEQIRESLEEAGDEMAVSFLMLPYIFGSLPGKTPLWKPLISYLNSSLPWAFYPGGGSAMVTADEVGRAAVRALEAGRSGEEWPIASDNLTWVEFLGRIGKILNKPKPVITLPNWLLKPAMAGLELGYKLKGKESGLSMVPFVELQTRNAFLDTQYSRTQLGYEKGDLDKALADTVKACLPKSS
;
A
#
# COMPACT_ATOMS: atom_id res chain seq x y z
N MET A 1 -21.27 -6.63 -10.69
CA MET A 1 -21.58 -5.89 -9.45
C MET A 1 -21.36 -4.40 -9.67
N ASN A 2 -22.08 -3.57 -8.95
CA ASN A 2 -21.79 -2.15 -8.83
C ASN A 2 -20.83 -1.96 -7.65
N THR A 3 -19.63 -1.45 -7.91
CA THR A 3 -18.57 -1.35 -6.91
C THR A 3 -18.20 0.10 -6.62
N PHE A 4 -18.23 0.49 -5.35
CA PHE A 4 -17.72 1.78 -4.91
C PHE A 4 -16.23 1.69 -4.61
N VAL A 5 -15.42 2.57 -5.23
CA VAL A 5 -13.95 2.57 -5.06
C VAL A 5 -13.50 3.90 -4.47
N VAL A 6 -12.82 3.86 -3.33
CA VAL A 6 -12.15 5.04 -2.77
C VAL A 6 -10.71 5.10 -3.26
N GLY A 7 -10.36 6.21 -3.92
CA GLY A 7 -8.99 6.42 -4.38
C GLY A 7 -8.67 5.87 -5.77
N SER A 8 -9.64 5.79 -6.67
CA SER A 8 -9.49 5.24 -8.03
C SER A 8 -8.45 5.95 -8.90
N THR A 9 -8.17 7.24 -8.67
CA THR A 9 -7.12 7.99 -9.38
C THR A 9 -5.73 7.79 -8.76
N GLY A 10 -5.66 7.08 -7.64
CA GLY A 10 -4.43 6.66 -6.99
C GLY A 10 -3.75 5.50 -7.72
N PHE A 11 -2.49 5.21 -7.35
CA PHE A 11 -1.71 4.16 -7.99
C PHE A 11 -2.43 2.79 -7.94
N LEU A 12 -2.77 2.32 -6.75
CA LEU A 12 -3.40 1.00 -6.60
C LEU A 12 -4.89 0.98 -6.96
N GLY A 13 -5.60 2.07 -6.63
CA GLY A 13 -7.02 2.19 -6.95
C GLY A 13 -7.26 2.14 -8.46
N TYR A 14 -6.37 2.70 -9.27
CA TYR A 14 -6.45 2.62 -10.72
C TYR A 14 -6.39 1.17 -11.23
N PHE A 15 -5.45 0.35 -10.73
CA PHE A 15 -5.36 -1.04 -11.15
C PHE A 15 -6.56 -1.87 -10.67
N ALA A 16 -7.11 -1.57 -9.51
CA ALA A 16 -8.36 -2.19 -9.07
C ALA A 16 -9.54 -1.83 -9.99
N VAL A 17 -9.65 -0.56 -10.42
CA VAL A 17 -10.66 -0.11 -11.37
C VAL A 17 -10.50 -0.80 -12.72
N GLN A 18 -9.27 -0.91 -13.25
CA GLN A 18 -9.02 -1.62 -14.51
C GLN A 18 -9.51 -3.07 -14.45
N GLU A 19 -9.20 -3.78 -13.38
CA GLU A 19 -9.63 -5.17 -13.20
C GLU A 19 -11.15 -5.28 -13.02
N LEU A 20 -11.78 -4.38 -12.25
CA LEU A 20 -13.24 -4.33 -12.12
C LEU A 20 -13.93 -4.21 -13.47
N LEU A 21 -13.49 -3.26 -14.29
CA LEU A 21 -14.06 -3.03 -15.61
C LEU A 21 -13.80 -4.20 -16.57
N ALA A 22 -12.59 -4.78 -16.55
CA ALA A 22 -12.24 -5.96 -17.35
C ALA A 22 -13.14 -7.16 -17.02
N ARG A 23 -13.64 -7.24 -15.79
CA ARG A 23 -14.57 -8.29 -15.34
C ARG A 23 -16.06 -7.91 -15.45
N GLY A 24 -16.36 -6.79 -16.10
CA GLY A 24 -17.75 -6.36 -16.36
C GLY A 24 -18.45 -5.75 -15.15
N HIS A 25 -17.74 -5.24 -14.17
CA HIS A 25 -18.30 -4.51 -13.05
C HIS A 25 -18.52 -3.04 -13.40
N ASN A 26 -19.55 -2.41 -12.85
CA ASN A 26 -19.71 -0.96 -12.89
C ASN A 26 -18.97 -0.33 -11.71
N VAL A 27 -18.38 0.84 -11.93
CA VAL A 27 -17.57 1.51 -10.92
C VAL A 27 -18.07 2.94 -10.69
N ARG A 28 -18.38 3.25 -9.43
CA ARG A 28 -18.50 4.60 -8.89
C ARG A 28 -17.35 4.87 -7.95
N SER A 29 -16.83 6.09 -7.91
CA SER A 29 -15.64 6.39 -7.13
C SER A 29 -15.62 7.78 -6.54
N ILE A 30 -14.99 7.91 -5.36
CA ILE A 30 -14.51 9.19 -4.83
C ILE A 30 -12.99 9.18 -4.77
N SER A 31 -12.36 10.28 -5.20
CA SER A 31 -10.90 10.43 -5.19
C SER A 31 -10.48 11.84 -4.84
N LEU A 32 -9.48 11.96 -3.95
CA LEU A 32 -8.95 13.25 -3.50
C LEU A 32 -8.24 14.01 -4.62
N HIS A 33 -7.49 13.29 -5.46
CA HIS A 33 -6.67 13.91 -6.49
C HIS A 33 -7.30 13.76 -7.88
N PRO A 34 -7.15 14.76 -8.76
CA PRO A 34 -7.63 14.65 -10.12
C PRO A 34 -6.90 13.53 -10.89
N VAL A 35 -7.53 13.10 -11.96
CA VAL A 35 -6.91 12.17 -12.91
C VAL A 35 -5.64 12.81 -13.49
N PRO A 36 -4.48 12.14 -13.42
CA PRO A 36 -3.28 12.64 -14.08
C PRO A 36 -3.50 12.86 -15.58
N ALA A 37 -3.10 14.01 -16.11
CA ALA A 37 -3.35 14.37 -17.51
C ALA A 37 -2.80 13.34 -18.53
N ALA A 38 -1.75 12.63 -18.18
CA ALA A 38 -1.15 11.59 -19.02
C ALA A 38 -1.83 10.20 -18.87
N LEU A 39 -2.81 10.08 -17.96
CA LEU A 39 -3.51 8.82 -17.71
C LEU A 39 -4.79 8.73 -18.53
N ASN A 40 -4.89 7.71 -19.36
CA ASN A 40 -6.16 7.38 -20.00
C ASN A 40 -7.10 6.70 -18.98
N PHE A 41 -7.80 7.54 -18.20
CA PHE A 41 -8.74 7.06 -17.20
C PHE A 41 -10.08 6.68 -17.86
N PRO A 42 -10.67 5.52 -17.52
CA PRO A 42 -11.88 5.06 -18.19
C PRO A 42 -13.07 6.00 -17.98
N SER A 43 -13.67 6.47 -19.08
CA SER A 43 -14.85 7.36 -19.05
C SER A 43 -16.12 6.70 -18.52
N SER A 44 -16.14 5.38 -18.44
CA SER A 44 -17.26 4.60 -17.86
C SER A 44 -17.31 4.64 -16.33
N VAL A 45 -16.26 5.18 -15.66
CA VAL A 45 -16.25 5.33 -14.22
C VAL A 45 -17.00 6.57 -13.79
N ASP A 46 -18.02 6.43 -12.94
CA ASP A 46 -18.70 7.55 -12.28
C ASP A 46 -17.78 8.12 -11.19
N LEU A 47 -16.93 9.09 -11.56
CA LEU A 47 -15.87 9.65 -10.71
C LEU A 47 -16.30 10.99 -10.11
N VAL A 48 -16.28 11.04 -8.78
CA VAL A 48 -16.40 12.28 -8.00
C VAL A 48 -15.03 12.66 -7.44
N LEU A 49 -14.60 13.90 -7.66
CA LEU A 49 -13.40 14.45 -7.04
C LEU A 49 -13.78 15.12 -5.72
N GLY A 50 -13.20 14.65 -4.62
CA GLY A 50 -13.47 15.17 -3.28
C GLY A 50 -12.63 14.50 -2.20
N ASP A 51 -12.51 15.19 -1.08
CA ASP A 51 -11.92 14.61 0.13
C ASP A 51 -12.98 13.81 0.89
N LEU A 52 -12.75 12.50 1.01
CA LEU A 52 -13.63 11.59 1.75
C LEU A 52 -13.92 12.11 3.17
N ASN A 53 -12.91 12.67 3.84
CA ASN A 53 -13.06 13.14 5.22
C ASN A 53 -13.87 14.46 5.32
N ALA A 54 -13.84 15.28 4.27
CA ALA A 54 -14.59 16.53 4.20
C ALA A 54 -16.02 16.35 3.63
N THR A 55 -16.29 15.24 2.96
CA THR A 55 -17.60 14.93 2.37
C THR A 55 -18.59 14.53 3.48
N SER A 56 -19.82 15.07 3.43
CA SER A 56 -20.85 14.77 4.44
C SER A 56 -21.31 13.29 4.39
N ASP A 57 -21.83 12.78 5.51
CA ASP A 57 -22.40 11.44 5.56
C ASP A 57 -23.57 11.28 4.58
N ASP A 58 -24.41 12.32 4.42
CA ASP A 58 -25.55 12.24 3.50
C ASP A 58 -25.11 12.13 2.04
N THR A 59 -24.13 12.93 1.63
CA THR A 59 -23.53 12.81 0.29
C THR A 59 -22.92 11.45 0.07
N LEU A 60 -22.20 10.91 1.06
CA LEU A 60 -21.62 9.56 0.95
C LEU A 60 -22.71 8.48 0.87
N ARG A 61 -23.82 8.61 1.63
CA ARG A 61 -24.96 7.68 1.52
C ARG A 61 -25.56 7.69 0.12
N GLU A 62 -25.74 8.87 -0.49
CA GLU A 62 -26.22 8.99 -1.86
C GLU A 62 -25.28 8.28 -2.84
N MET A 63 -23.97 8.48 -2.68
CA MET A 63 -22.97 7.82 -3.52
C MET A 63 -22.92 6.30 -3.35
N LEU A 64 -23.24 5.78 -2.17
CA LEU A 64 -23.23 4.35 -1.86
C LEU A 64 -24.55 3.64 -2.27
N GLN A 65 -25.61 4.37 -2.60
CA GLN A 65 -26.88 3.76 -3.01
C GLN A 65 -26.73 2.93 -4.28
N GLY A 66 -27.24 1.70 -4.24
CA GLY A 66 -27.20 0.76 -5.36
C GLY A 66 -25.83 0.12 -5.61
N MET A 67 -24.88 0.28 -4.68
CA MET A 67 -23.60 -0.41 -4.72
C MET A 67 -23.69 -1.78 -4.03
N ASP A 68 -22.99 -2.77 -4.59
CA ASP A 68 -22.93 -4.14 -4.08
C ASP A 68 -21.65 -4.41 -3.28
N GLY A 69 -20.58 -3.68 -3.60
CA GLY A 69 -19.25 -3.87 -3.02
C GLY A 69 -18.47 -2.57 -2.82
N LEU A 70 -17.51 -2.62 -1.90
CA LEU A 70 -16.61 -1.51 -1.57
C LEU A 70 -15.14 -1.94 -1.73
N ILE A 71 -14.33 -1.12 -2.41
CA ILE A 71 -12.86 -1.20 -2.35
C ILE A 71 -12.32 0.08 -1.74
N PHE A 72 -11.68 -0.04 -0.58
CA PHE A 72 -11.02 1.07 0.10
C PHE A 72 -9.52 1.05 -0.22
N ALA A 73 -9.11 1.81 -1.24
CA ALA A 73 -7.73 1.93 -1.72
C ALA A 73 -7.09 3.28 -1.37
N ALA A 74 -7.51 3.88 -0.27
CA ALA A 74 -7.01 5.16 0.24
C ALA A 74 -6.30 5.00 1.60
N GLY A 75 -5.74 6.10 2.10
CA GLY A 75 -5.08 6.15 3.39
C GLY A 75 -3.70 6.81 3.31
N LEU A 76 -3.09 7.01 4.47
CA LEU A 76 -1.71 7.50 4.57
C LEU A 76 -0.72 6.34 4.54
N ASP A 77 0.34 6.55 3.80
CA ASP A 77 1.48 5.66 3.59
C ASP A 77 2.53 5.87 4.71
N ASP A 78 3.34 4.86 4.98
CA ASP A 78 4.39 4.84 6.01
C ASP A 78 5.47 5.92 5.84
N ARG A 79 5.65 6.44 4.62
CA ARG A 79 6.63 7.49 4.28
C ARG A 79 6.17 8.90 4.61
N VAL A 80 4.93 9.09 4.99
CA VAL A 80 4.44 10.40 5.44
C VAL A 80 5.05 10.74 6.80
N VAL A 81 5.57 11.97 6.91
CA VAL A 81 6.21 12.49 8.13
C VAL A 81 5.43 13.72 8.61
N PRO A 82 4.33 13.53 9.33
CA PRO A 82 3.47 14.62 9.80
C PRO A 82 4.13 15.37 10.98
N LYS A 83 3.42 16.38 11.49
CA LYS A 83 3.78 17.01 12.76
C LYS A 83 3.61 16.00 13.91
N THR A 84 4.45 16.13 14.95
CA THR A 84 4.33 15.30 16.16
C THR A 84 3.12 15.75 17.00
N PRO A 85 2.34 14.84 17.62
CA PRO A 85 2.42 13.38 17.47
C PRO A 85 1.86 12.90 16.12
N ALA A 86 2.52 11.93 15.49
CA ALA A 86 2.13 11.41 14.17
C ALA A 86 0.86 10.55 14.20
N TYR A 87 0.67 9.78 15.27
CA TYR A 87 -0.39 8.78 15.37
C TYR A 87 -1.80 9.32 15.08
N PRO A 88 -2.26 10.47 15.61
CA PRO A 88 -3.62 10.99 15.32
C PRO A 88 -3.87 11.16 13.82
N LYS A 89 -2.85 11.58 13.05
CA LYS A 89 -2.98 11.76 11.60
C LYS A 89 -3.12 10.42 10.86
N PHE A 90 -2.38 9.41 11.28
CA PHE A 90 -2.52 8.04 10.74
C PHE A 90 -3.85 7.41 11.16
N TYR A 91 -4.30 7.62 12.39
CA TYR A 91 -5.59 7.13 12.87
C TYR A 91 -6.74 7.73 12.06
N GLU A 92 -6.77 9.05 11.89
CA GLU A 92 -7.79 9.76 11.11
C GLU A 92 -7.90 9.19 9.68
N ALA A 93 -6.75 9.05 8.98
CA ALA A 93 -6.73 8.68 7.58
C ALA A 93 -6.91 7.17 7.32
N ASN A 94 -6.39 6.32 8.21
CA ASN A 94 -6.41 4.87 7.99
C ASN A 94 -7.52 4.17 8.78
N VAL A 95 -7.82 4.60 10.00
CA VAL A 95 -8.78 3.94 10.87
C VAL A 95 -10.16 4.58 10.79
N ALA A 96 -10.25 5.85 11.21
CA ALA A 96 -11.54 6.54 11.31
C ALA A 96 -12.25 6.65 9.95
N ALA A 97 -11.51 6.98 8.88
CA ALA A 97 -12.05 7.06 7.52
C ALA A 97 -12.59 5.70 7.03
N THR A 98 -11.84 4.62 7.26
CA THR A 98 -12.27 3.27 6.86
C THR A 98 -13.50 2.84 7.64
N ARG A 99 -13.48 2.96 8.97
CA ARG A 99 -14.59 2.63 9.86
C ARG A 99 -15.86 3.39 9.50
N ARG A 100 -15.74 4.73 9.29
CA ARG A 100 -16.86 5.56 8.85
C ARG A 100 -17.49 5.05 7.56
N LEU A 101 -16.66 4.71 6.57
CA LEU A 101 -17.17 4.27 5.28
C LEU A 101 -17.78 2.86 5.35
N ILE A 102 -17.24 1.95 6.16
CA ILE A 102 -17.85 0.63 6.41
C ILE A 102 -19.24 0.81 7.02
N ARG A 103 -19.39 1.67 8.04
CA ARG A 103 -20.69 1.98 8.64
C ARG A 103 -21.71 2.46 7.59
N LEU A 104 -21.34 3.48 6.81
CA LEU A 104 -22.23 4.03 5.78
C LEU A 104 -22.54 3.01 4.67
N SER A 105 -21.56 2.18 4.30
CA SER A 105 -21.75 1.11 3.33
C SER A 105 -22.73 0.05 3.83
N LYS A 106 -22.62 -0.33 5.10
CA LYS A 106 -23.57 -1.26 5.74
C LYS A 106 -24.98 -0.67 5.78
N GLU A 107 -25.15 0.60 6.17
CA GLU A 107 -26.40 1.34 6.13
C GLU A 107 -27.03 1.35 4.72
N ALA A 108 -26.20 1.47 3.67
CA ALA A 108 -26.63 1.43 2.27
C ALA A 108 -26.93 -0.01 1.74
N GLY A 109 -26.70 -1.04 2.55
CA GLY A 109 -26.95 -2.44 2.19
C GLY A 109 -25.80 -3.15 1.49
N ILE A 110 -24.62 -2.54 1.38
CA ILE A 110 -23.43 -3.18 0.81
C ILE A 110 -22.99 -4.34 1.70
N LYS A 111 -22.70 -5.49 1.08
CA LYS A 111 -22.42 -6.74 1.81
C LYS A 111 -20.96 -7.15 1.82
N LYS A 112 -20.10 -6.52 0.99
CA LYS A 112 -18.72 -6.94 0.81
C LYS A 112 -17.79 -5.73 0.73
N ALA A 113 -16.65 -5.79 1.43
CA ALA A 113 -15.60 -4.78 1.32
C ALA A 113 -14.21 -5.38 1.31
N ILE A 114 -13.33 -4.73 0.55
CA ILE A 114 -11.89 -4.96 0.57
C ILE A 114 -11.19 -3.68 1.01
N VAL A 115 -10.34 -3.81 2.01
CA VAL A 115 -9.52 -2.73 2.53
C VAL A 115 -8.04 -2.99 2.17
N PHE A 116 -7.40 -2.02 1.53
CA PHE A 116 -5.96 -2.08 1.30
C PHE A 116 -5.24 -1.76 2.59
N SER A 117 -4.60 -2.76 3.16
CA SER A 117 -3.85 -2.69 4.40
C SER A 117 -2.35 -2.90 4.15
N SER A 118 -1.59 -3.24 5.16
CA SER A 118 -0.14 -3.36 5.09
C SER A 118 0.33 -4.71 5.58
N TYR A 119 1.31 -5.30 4.90
CA TYR A 119 1.98 -6.53 5.33
C TYR A 119 2.72 -6.37 6.68
N PHE A 120 2.96 -5.15 7.14
CA PHE A 120 3.52 -4.94 8.48
C PHE A 120 2.63 -5.46 9.60
N VAL A 121 1.31 -5.63 9.34
CA VAL A 121 0.42 -6.32 10.29
C VAL A 121 0.78 -7.81 10.36
N ALA A 122 1.05 -8.45 9.22
CA ALA A 122 1.53 -9.83 9.19
C ALA A 122 2.90 -9.95 9.88
N CYS A 123 3.82 -8.99 9.66
CA CYS A 123 5.10 -8.92 10.36
C CYS A 123 4.93 -8.81 11.88
N HIS A 124 3.99 -7.98 12.35
CA HIS A 124 3.67 -7.87 13.79
C HIS A 124 3.23 -9.21 14.38
N ARG A 125 2.42 -9.97 13.66
CA ARG A 125 1.98 -11.30 14.13
C ARG A 125 3.08 -12.34 14.09
N CYS A 126 3.96 -12.28 13.07
CA CYS A 126 5.10 -13.21 12.97
C CYS A 126 6.19 -12.91 14.01
N TRP A 127 6.35 -11.66 14.43
CA TRP A 127 7.42 -11.20 15.33
C TRP A 127 6.85 -10.33 16.46
N PRO A 128 6.05 -10.90 17.37
CA PRO A 128 5.43 -10.15 18.48
C PRO A 128 6.45 -9.50 19.40
N GLU A 129 7.66 -10.09 19.52
CA GLU A 129 8.77 -9.56 20.33
C GLU A 129 9.31 -8.21 19.80
N LEU A 130 8.97 -7.80 18.57
CA LEU A 130 9.37 -6.50 18.04
C LEU A 130 8.45 -5.36 18.48
N HIS A 131 7.33 -5.64 19.13
CA HIS A 131 6.38 -4.66 19.63
C HIS A 131 6.06 -3.56 18.59
N LEU A 132 5.86 -3.95 17.30
CA LEU A 132 5.78 -3.03 16.18
C LEU A 132 4.70 -1.93 16.34
N PRO A 133 3.47 -2.19 16.81
CA PRO A 133 2.45 -1.15 17.00
C PRO A 133 2.81 -0.13 18.07
N GLU A 134 3.58 -0.52 19.10
CA GLU A 134 3.99 0.40 20.16
C GLU A 134 5.07 1.38 19.67
N HIS A 135 5.92 0.95 18.75
CA HIS A 135 7.00 1.76 18.23
C HIS A 135 6.63 2.58 16.99
N HIS A 136 5.66 2.10 16.19
CA HIS A 136 5.39 2.64 14.86
C HIS A 136 3.96 3.14 14.71
N PRO A 137 3.72 4.47 14.74
CA PRO A 137 2.38 5.06 14.55
C PRO A 137 1.61 4.54 13.34
N TYR A 138 2.32 4.33 12.22
CA TYR A 138 1.74 3.76 11.01
C TYR A 138 1.27 2.31 11.22
N ILE A 139 2.15 1.44 11.76
CA ILE A 139 1.80 0.02 11.94
C ILE A 139 0.64 -0.11 12.93
N ARG A 140 0.66 0.67 14.02
CA ARG A 140 -0.44 0.75 14.97
C ARG A 140 -1.76 1.07 14.26
N SER A 141 -1.78 2.09 13.42
CA SER A 141 -2.99 2.47 12.68
C SER A 141 -3.48 1.36 11.75
N ARG A 142 -2.58 0.54 11.16
CA ARG A 142 -2.97 -0.58 10.30
C ARG A 142 -3.54 -1.77 11.08
N VAL A 143 -3.00 -2.05 12.26
CA VAL A 143 -3.55 -3.07 13.17
C VAL A 143 -4.95 -2.65 13.65
N GLU A 144 -5.09 -1.40 14.09
CA GLU A 144 -6.38 -0.85 14.53
C GLU A 144 -7.39 -0.72 13.38
N GLN A 145 -6.95 -0.41 12.16
CA GLN A 145 -7.81 -0.39 10.97
C GLN A 145 -8.53 -1.73 10.78
N ILE A 146 -7.80 -2.84 10.90
CA ILE A 146 -8.40 -4.18 10.77
C ILE A 146 -9.41 -4.43 11.89
N ARG A 147 -8.99 -4.23 13.15
CA ARG A 147 -9.84 -4.48 14.32
C ARG A 147 -11.13 -3.66 14.26
N GLU A 148 -11.02 -2.33 14.09
CA GLU A 148 -12.18 -1.44 14.13
C GLU A 148 -13.07 -1.60 12.87
N SER A 149 -12.50 -2.01 11.74
CA SER A 149 -13.29 -2.34 10.55
C SER A 149 -14.16 -3.57 10.76
N LEU A 150 -13.64 -4.60 11.40
CA LEU A 150 -14.39 -5.83 11.71
C LEU A 150 -15.44 -5.59 12.79
N GLU A 151 -15.10 -4.83 13.82
CA GLU A 151 -16.05 -4.41 14.86
C GLU A 151 -17.22 -3.64 14.27
N GLU A 152 -16.97 -2.71 13.33
CA GLU A 152 -18.01 -1.91 12.68
C GLU A 152 -18.86 -2.74 11.71
N ALA A 153 -18.23 -3.66 10.96
CA ALA A 153 -18.92 -4.53 10.01
C ALA A 153 -19.89 -5.50 10.70
N GLY A 154 -19.49 -6.04 11.85
CA GLY A 154 -20.22 -7.11 12.54
C GLY A 154 -20.47 -8.30 11.62
N ASP A 155 -21.61 -8.95 11.78
CA ASP A 155 -22.04 -10.09 10.94
C ASP A 155 -22.79 -9.65 9.67
N GLU A 156 -23.01 -8.35 9.50
CA GLU A 156 -23.86 -7.81 8.42
C GLU A 156 -23.09 -7.58 7.12
N MET A 157 -21.77 -7.39 7.19
CA MET A 157 -20.92 -7.07 6.05
C MET A 157 -19.61 -7.86 6.09
N ALA A 158 -19.29 -8.59 5.02
CA ALA A 158 -18.03 -9.30 4.89
C ALA A 158 -16.89 -8.32 4.54
N VAL A 159 -15.97 -8.10 5.46
CA VAL A 159 -14.79 -7.24 5.26
C VAL A 159 -13.53 -8.09 5.29
N SER A 160 -12.68 -7.95 4.26
CA SER A 160 -11.36 -8.56 4.25
C SER A 160 -10.27 -7.59 3.81
N PHE A 161 -9.00 -7.96 4.00
CA PHE A 161 -7.88 -7.05 3.93
C PHE A 161 -6.79 -7.60 3.02
N LEU A 162 -6.23 -6.76 2.15
CA LEU A 162 -5.02 -7.11 1.41
C LEU A 162 -3.79 -6.67 2.20
N MET A 163 -2.92 -7.63 2.55
CA MET A 163 -1.64 -7.37 3.21
C MET A 163 -0.59 -7.01 2.17
N LEU A 164 -0.50 -5.74 1.84
CA LEU A 164 0.32 -5.25 0.74
C LEU A 164 1.74 -4.94 1.18
N PRO A 165 2.76 -5.58 0.55
CA PRO A 165 4.17 -5.29 0.79
C PRO A 165 4.66 -4.13 -0.07
N TYR A 166 5.93 -4.13 -0.47
CA TYR A 166 6.48 -3.17 -1.42
C TYR A 166 5.94 -3.38 -2.82
N ILE A 167 5.41 -2.30 -3.41
CA ILE A 167 4.65 -2.35 -4.66
C ILE A 167 5.45 -1.72 -5.79
N PHE A 168 5.43 -2.39 -6.95
CA PHE A 168 6.14 -1.97 -8.15
C PHE A 168 5.20 -1.86 -9.35
N GLY A 169 5.61 -1.02 -10.30
CA GLY A 169 4.85 -0.65 -11.48
C GLY A 169 4.92 0.86 -11.69
N SER A 170 4.20 1.35 -12.70
CA SER A 170 4.13 2.77 -12.99
C SER A 170 2.71 3.20 -13.30
N LEU A 171 2.40 4.46 -13.01
CA LEU A 171 1.16 5.11 -13.43
C LEU A 171 1.53 6.36 -14.24
N PRO A 172 1.05 6.50 -15.48
CA PRO A 172 1.32 7.68 -16.29
C PRO A 172 1.00 8.97 -15.55
N GLY A 173 1.93 9.92 -15.57
CA GLY A 173 1.78 11.21 -14.88
C GLY A 173 2.13 11.20 -13.38
N LYS A 174 2.45 10.04 -12.79
CA LYS A 174 2.93 9.96 -11.41
C LYS A 174 4.37 9.43 -11.34
N THR A 175 5.20 10.08 -10.53
CA THR A 175 6.55 9.59 -10.24
C THR A 175 6.46 8.52 -9.16
N PRO A 176 7.04 7.33 -9.36
CA PRO A 176 7.06 6.29 -8.34
C PRO A 176 7.80 6.74 -7.08
N LEU A 177 7.35 6.26 -5.93
CA LEU A 177 7.94 6.54 -4.62
C LEU A 177 9.36 5.96 -4.47
N TRP A 178 9.77 5.11 -5.38
CA TRP A 178 11.09 4.50 -5.46
C TRP A 178 12.18 5.43 -6.04
N LYS A 179 11.81 6.62 -6.53
CA LYS A 179 12.75 7.56 -7.16
C LYS A 179 14.02 7.85 -6.33
N PRO A 180 13.96 8.07 -5.00
CA PRO A 180 15.16 8.29 -4.20
C PRO A 180 16.14 7.12 -4.24
N LEU A 181 15.64 5.89 -4.08
CA LEU A 181 16.46 4.66 -4.15
C LEU A 181 17.03 4.45 -5.54
N ILE A 182 16.23 4.64 -6.58
CA ILE A 182 16.69 4.49 -7.96
C ILE A 182 17.74 5.55 -8.30
N SER A 183 17.57 6.80 -7.85
CA SER A 183 18.58 7.86 -8.00
C SER A 183 19.87 7.53 -7.27
N TYR A 184 19.80 6.96 -6.07
CA TYR A 184 20.95 6.48 -5.32
C TYR A 184 21.69 5.37 -6.08
N LEU A 185 21.00 4.37 -6.60
CA LEU A 185 21.60 3.28 -7.37
C LEU A 185 22.15 3.75 -8.72
N ASN A 186 21.55 4.77 -9.33
CA ASN A 186 22.00 5.38 -10.58
C ASN A 186 23.20 6.34 -10.42
N SER A 187 23.60 6.64 -9.18
CA SER A 187 24.74 7.53 -8.89
C SER A 187 26.08 6.95 -9.38
N SER A 188 27.14 7.73 -9.31
CA SER A 188 28.51 7.33 -9.65
C SER A 188 29.23 6.51 -8.56
N LEU A 189 28.60 6.30 -7.40
CA LEU A 189 29.17 5.47 -6.33
C LEU A 189 29.46 4.05 -6.83
N PRO A 190 30.64 3.48 -6.54
CA PRO A 190 31.01 2.15 -7.03
C PRO A 190 30.32 1.01 -6.25
N TRP A 191 29.81 1.26 -5.07
CA TRP A 191 29.11 0.31 -4.21
C TRP A 191 27.73 0.80 -3.82
N ALA A 192 26.83 -0.12 -3.47
CA ALA A 192 25.57 0.18 -2.82
C ALA A 192 25.60 -0.32 -1.37
N PHE A 193 25.40 0.59 -0.42
CA PHE A 193 25.28 0.26 1.01
C PHE A 193 23.81 0.10 1.37
N TYR A 194 23.43 -1.03 1.98
CA TYR A 194 22.02 -1.27 2.33
C TYR A 194 21.93 -2.21 3.56
N PRO A 195 20.80 -2.22 4.31
CA PRO A 195 20.58 -3.20 5.35
C PRO A 195 20.63 -4.65 4.84
N GLY A 196 20.86 -5.61 5.74
CA GLY A 196 20.60 -7.02 5.48
C GLY A 196 19.10 -7.31 5.37
N GLY A 197 18.74 -8.58 5.25
CA GLY A 197 17.35 -9.03 5.19
C GLY A 197 16.74 -8.95 3.80
N GLY A 198 15.41 -8.86 3.76
CA GLY A 198 14.64 -8.84 2.51
C GLY A 198 13.17 -8.55 2.74
N SER A 199 12.41 -8.51 1.66
CA SER A 199 10.98 -8.23 1.73
C SER A 199 10.19 -8.96 0.64
N ALA A 200 8.91 -9.15 0.91
CA ALA A 200 7.94 -9.45 -0.12
C ALA A 200 7.74 -8.23 -1.04
N MET A 201 7.50 -8.49 -2.31
CA MET A 201 7.31 -7.49 -3.35
C MET A 201 6.15 -7.88 -4.25
N VAL A 202 5.35 -6.91 -4.69
CA VAL A 202 4.15 -7.15 -5.49
C VAL A 202 4.05 -6.17 -6.65
N THR A 203 3.45 -6.60 -7.75
CA THR A 203 3.12 -5.72 -8.86
C THR A 203 1.76 -5.07 -8.65
N ALA A 204 1.58 -3.84 -9.13
CA ALA A 204 0.33 -3.10 -8.96
C ALA A 204 -0.87 -3.76 -9.67
N ASP A 205 -0.64 -4.42 -10.81
CA ASP A 205 -1.66 -5.18 -11.52
C ASP A 205 -2.07 -6.45 -10.78
N GLU A 206 -1.13 -7.15 -10.11
CA GLU A 206 -1.46 -8.29 -9.22
C GLU A 206 -2.33 -7.83 -8.04
N VAL A 207 -2.05 -6.66 -7.45
CA VAL A 207 -2.90 -6.08 -6.40
C VAL A 207 -4.31 -5.83 -6.91
N GLY A 208 -4.48 -5.28 -8.12
CA GLY A 208 -5.78 -5.07 -8.74
C GLY A 208 -6.56 -6.38 -8.90
N ARG A 209 -5.92 -7.41 -9.47
CA ARG A 209 -6.55 -8.74 -9.63
C ARG A 209 -6.92 -9.36 -8.29
N ALA A 210 -6.03 -9.36 -7.32
CA ALA A 210 -6.29 -9.90 -6.00
C ALA A 210 -7.44 -9.17 -5.28
N ALA A 211 -7.51 -7.83 -5.40
CA ALA A 211 -8.55 -7.02 -4.79
C ALA A 211 -9.94 -7.40 -5.31
N VAL A 212 -10.10 -7.51 -6.62
CA VAL A 212 -11.40 -7.84 -7.22
C VAL A 212 -11.81 -9.28 -6.90
N ARG A 213 -10.86 -10.22 -6.96
CA ARG A 213 -11.12 -11.61 -6.59
C ARG A 213 -11.51 -11.75 -5.11
N ALA A 214 -10.84 -11.03 -4.21
CA ALA A 214 -11.19 -11.04 -2.80
C ALA A 214 -12.58 -10.42 -2.55
N LEU A 215 -12.93 -9.34 -3.27
CA LEU A 215 -14.27 -8.74 -3.21
C LEU A 215 -15.34 -9.74 -3.67
N GLU A 216 -15.11 -10.43 -4.78
CA GLU A 216 -16.05 -11.44 -5.30
C GLU A 216 -16.20 -12.61 -4.33
N ALA A 217 -15.12 -13.08 -3.71
CA ALA A 217 -15.14 -14.16 -2.72
C ALA A 217 -15.97 -13.81 -1.49
N GLY A 218 -15.98 -12.55 -1.06
CA GLY A 218 -16.85 -12.05 0.01
C GLY A 218 -16.63 -12.74 1.36
N ARG A 219 -15.39 -13.02 1.74
CA ARG A 219 -15.04 -13.66 3.02
C ARG A 219 -14.77 -12.58 4.07
N SER A 220 -15.35 -12.73 5.26
CA SER A 220 -15.12 -11.80 6.37
C SER A 220 -13.93 -12.22 7.22
N GLY A 221 -13.17 -11.23 7.73
CA GLY A 221 -12.04 -11.43 8.63
C GLY A 221 -10.76 -11.93 7.94
N GLU A 222 -10.81 -12.26 6.67
CA GLU A 222 -9.63 -12.77 5.95
C GLU A 222 -8.60 -11.67 5.71
N GLU A 223 -7.37 -12.00 6.01
CA GLU A 223 -6.19 -11.20 5.70
C GLU A 223 -5.40 -11.89 4.61
N TRP A 224 -5.43 -11.32 3.41
CA TRP A 224 -4.84 -11.89 2.21
C TRP A 224 -3.40 -11.38 2.03
N PRO A 225 -2.36 -12.18 2.34
CA PRO A 225 -1.00 -11.83 1.96
C PRO A 225 -0.86 -11.90 0.44
N ILE A 226 -0.41 -10.79 -0.16
CA ILE A 226 -0.28 -10.65 -1.62
C ILE A 226 1.17 -10.31 -1.94
N ALA A 227 1.85 -11.15 -2.72
CA ALA A 227 3.20 -10.87 -3.20
C ALA A 227 3.50 -11.62 -4.49
N SER A 228 4.20 -10.97 -5.41
CA SER A 228 4.74 -11.60 -6.61
C SER A 228 5.98 -12.43 -6.28
N ASP A 229 6.95 -11.86 -5.58
CA ASP A 229 8.19 -12.51 -5.15
C ASP A 229 8.61 -12.07 -3.74
N ASN A 230 9.41 -12.92 -3.10
CA ASN A 230 10.17 -12.61 -1.91
C ASN A 230 11.64 -12.47 -2.32
N LEU A 231 12.23 -11.29 -2.10
CA LEU A 231 13.62 -11.01 -2.46
C LEU A 231 14.41 -10.50 -1.26
N THR A 232 15.64 -10.96 -1.13
CA THR A 232 16.61 -10.29 -0.28
C THR A 232 16.92 -8.90 -0.83
N TRP A 233 17.36 -7.97 0.01
CA TRP A 233 17.76 -6.64 -0.47
C TRP A 233 18.90 -6.71 -1.49
N VAL A 234 19.81 -7.66 -1.35
CA VAL A 234 20.91 -7.87 -2.30
C VAL A 234 20.38 -8.25 -3.68
N GLU A 235 19.45 -9.20 -3.74
CA GLU A 235 18.80 -9.61 -5.01
C GLU A 235 18.00 -8.47 -5.63
N PHE A 236 17.20 -7.75 -4.81
CA PHE A 236 16.40 -6.63 -5.26
C PHE A 236 17.25 -5.50 -5.86
N LEU A 237 18.28 -5.04 -5.13
CA LEU A 237 19.20 -3.99 -5.62
C LEU A 237 20.01 -4.46 -6.84
N GLY A 238 20.38 -5.75 -6.87
CA GLY A 238 21.04 -6.37 -8.02
C GLY A 238 20.16 -6.36 -9.27
N ARG A 239 18.85 -6.67 -9.16
CA ARG A 239 17.90 -6.56 -10.29
C ARG A 239 17.79 -5.12 -10.79
N ILE A 240 17.62 -4.15 -9.90
CA ILE A 240 17.56 -2.73 -10.27
C ILE A 240 18.87 -2.27 -10.94
N GLY A 241 20.04 -2.66 -10.40
CA GLY A 241 21.33 -2.36 -10.98
C GLY A 241 21.50 -2.88 -12.42
N LYS A 242 21.01 -4.08 -12.70
CA LYS A 242 20.96 -4.64 -14.06
C LYS A 242 20.07 -3.82 -14.99
N ILE A 243 18.87 -3.45 -14.55
CA ILE A 243 17.94 -2.62 -15.35
C ILE A 243 18.54 -1.25 -15.65
N LEU A 244 19.28 -0.67 -14.71
CA LEU A 244 20.00 0.60 -14.88
C LEU A 244 21.25 0.51 -15.75
N ASN A 245 21.69 -0.69 -16.17
CA ASN A 245 23.01 -0.97 -16.77
C ASN A 245 24.18 -0.45 -15.89
N LYS A 246 24.00 -0.47 -14.57
CA LYS A 246 24.96 -0.06 -13.55
C LYS A 246 24.98 -1.06 -12.39
N PRO A 247 25.38 -2.31 -12.64
CA PRO A 247 25.47 -3.29 -11.57
C PRO A 247 26.53 -2.84 -10.55
N LYS A 248 26.17 -2.90 -9.26
CA LYS A 248 27.04 -2.51 -8.15
C LYS A 248 27.09 -3.63 -7.11
N PRO A 249 28.26 -3.92 -6.53
CA PRO A 249 28.32 -4.74 -5.33
C PRO A 249 27.49 -4.13 -4.21
N VAL A 250 26.65 -4.94 -3.56
CA VAL A 250 25.86 -4.50 -2.40
C VAL A 250 26.62 -4.87 -1.13
N ILE A 251 26.96 -3.89 -0.34
CA ILE A 251 27.62 -4.05 0.95
C ILE A 251 26.55 -3.96 2.05
N THR A 252 26.35 -5.07 2.74
CA THR A 252 25.38 -5.15 3.84
C THR A 252 25.94 -4.48 5.08
N LEU A 253 25.18 -3.48 5.59
CA LEU A 253 25.53 -2.76 6.81
C LEU A 253 24.96 -3.47 8.05
N PRO A 254 25.76 -3.65 9.11
CA PRO A 254 25.29 -4.26 10.36
C PRO A 254 24.45 -3.28 11.19
N ASN A 255 23.56 -3.79 12.03
CA ASN A 255 22.63 -2.99 12.83
C ASN A 255 23.32 -1.96 13.74
N TRP A 256 24.51 -2.29 14.29
CA TRP A 256 25.24 -1.38 15.16
C TRP A 256 25.71 -0.10 14.42
N LEU A 257 25.84 -0.16 13.09
CA LEU A 257 26.18 1.00 12.27
C LEU A 257 24.89 1.72 11.78
N LEU A 258 23.83 0.98 11.51
CA LEU A 258 22.56 1.54 11.02
C LEU A 258 21.84 2.31 12.13
N LYS A 259 21.75 1.78 13.36
CA LYS A 259 21.00 2.40 14.45
C LYS A 259 21.45 3.83 14.79
N PRO A 260 22.74 4.15 14.94
CA PRO A 260 23.19 5.55 15.17
C PRO A 260 22.84 6.50 14.01
N ALA A 261 22.98 6.03 12.77
CA ALA A 261 22.61 6.83 11.60
C ALA A 261 21.11 7.14 11.58
N MET A 262 20.26 6.16 11.87
CA MET A 262 18.82 6.33 11.96
C MET A 262 18.40 7.20 13.15
N ALA A 263 19.09 7.12 14.28
CA ALA A 263 18.88 8.00 15.43
C ALA A 263 19.17 9.48 15.09
N GLY A 264 20.22 9.74 14.31
CA GLY A 264 20.54 11.08 13.82
C GLY A 264 19.45 11.66 12.92
N LEU A 265 18.91 10.84 12.00
CA LEU A 265 17.78 11.23 11.15
C LEU A 265 16.50 11.49 11.97
N GLU A 266 16.19 10.63 12.91
CA GLU A 266 15.03 10.78 13.80
C GLU A 266 15.13 12.05 14.64
N LEU A 267 16.31 12.35 15.18
CA LEU A 267 16.57 13.61 15.88
C LEU A 267 16.34 14.81 14.97
N GLY A 268 16.79 14.74 13.71
CA GLY A 268 16.55 15.78 12.72
C GLY A 268 15.06 16.04 12.43
N TYR A 269 14.22 15.01 12.46
CA TYR A 269 12.77 15.19 12.39
C TYR A 269 12.19 15.79 13.67
N LYS A 270 12.60 15.30 14.84
CA LYS A 270 12.15 15.83 16.15
C LYS A 270 12.45 17.31 16.31
N LEU A 271 13.65 17.76 15.91
CA LEU A 271 14.02 19.18 15.92
C LEU A 271 13.14 20.04 15.00
N LYS A 272 12.55 19.46 13.98
CA LYS A 272 11.58 20.12 13.07
C LYS A 272 10.11 19.94 13.52
N GLY A 273 9.87 19.43 14.72
CA GLY A 273 8.51 19.13 15.20
C GLY A 273 7.77 18.10 14.37
N LYS A 274 8.50 17.14 13.78
CA LYS A 274 7.96 16.09 12.92
C LYS A 274 8.23 14.70 13.50
N GLU A 275 7.40 13.75 13.14
CA GLU A 275 7.52 12.34 13.54
C GLU A 275 7.19 11.44 12.34
N SER A 276 8.04 10.43 12.12
CA SER A 276 7.83 9.44 11.06
C SER A 276 6.77 8.40 11.45
N GLY A 277 6.00 7.93 10.48
CA GLY A 277 5.09 6.81 10.67
C GLY A 277 5.79 5.50 11.06
N LEU A 278 7.05 5.34 10.65
CA LEU A 278 7.95 4.27 11.08
C LEU A 278 9.08 4.90 11.89
N SER A 279 9.12 4.65 13.21
CA SER A 279 10.23 5.10 14.07
C SER A 279 11.52 4.45 13.62
N MET A 280 12.50 5.28 13.25
CA MET A 280 13.63 4.84 12.43
C MET A 280 14.54 3.84 13.13
N VAL A 281 14.79 4.01 14.44
CA VAL A 281 15.69 3.12 15.17
C VAL A 281 15.09 1.74 15.39
N PRO A 282 13.84 1.58 15.92
CA PRO A 282 13.18 0.28 15.97
C PRO A 282 12.98 -0.37 14.61
N PHE A 283 12.76 0.42 13.56
CA PHE A 283 12.56 -0.10 12.20
C PHE A 283 13.77 -0.85 11.64
N VAL A 284 15.00 -0.54 12.11
CA VAL A 284 16.21 -1.29 11.73
C VAL A 284 16.07 -2.78 12.02
N GLU A 285 15.46 -3.16 13.15
CA GLU A 285 15.26 -4.58 13.51
C GLU A 285 14.34 -5.29 12.51
N LEU A 286 13.28 -4.63 12.09
CA LEU A 286 12.36 -5.18 11.08
C LEU A 286 13.02 -5.22 9.70
N GLN A 287 13.69 -4.12 9.30
CA GLN A 287 14.30 -3.96 7.98
C GLN A 287 15.39 -4.99 7.69
N THR A 288 16.09 -5.47 8.74
CA THR A 288 17.16 -6.46 8.62
C THR A 288 16.68 -7.92 8.71
N ARG A 289 15.38 -8.14 8.88
CA ARG A 289 14.75 -9.47 8.77
C ARG A 289 14.29 -9.74 7.34
N ASN A 290 14.00 -11.00 7.06
CA ASN A 290 13.34 -11.40 5.81
C ASN A 290 11.82 -11.32 5.99
N ALA A 291 11.25 -10.14 5.73
CA ALA A 291 9.81 -9.89 5.79
C ALA A 291 9.11 -10.49 4.56
N PHE A 292 9.19 -11.82 4.45
CA PHE A 292 8.64 -12.62 3.37
C PHE A 292 7.19 -13.01 3.66
N LEU A 293 6.40 -13.14 2.60
CA LEU A 293 5.01 -13.58 2.69
C LEU A 293 4.83 -14.94 1.98
N ASP A 294 4.12 -15.84 2.63
CA ASP A 294 3.55 -17.00 1.96
C ASP A 294 2.21 -16.60 1.35
N THR A 295 2.13 -16.67 0.03
CA THR A 295 0.93 -16.28 -0.73
C THR A 295 0.20 -17.46 -1.36
N GLN A 296 0.64 -18.69 -1.07
CA GLN A 296 0.03 -19.88 -1.67
C GLN A 296 -1.45 -20.00 -1.33
N TYR A 297 -1.81 -19.77 -0.06
CA TYR A 297 -3.20 -19.77 0.37
C TYR A 297 -4.04 -18.73 -0.38
N SER A 298 -3.60 -17.47 -0.39
CA SER A 298 -4.32 -16.37 -1.07
C SER A 298 -4.51 -16.65 -2.55
N ARG A 299 -3.47 -17.10 -3.24
CA ARG A 299 -3.56 -17.44 -4.67
C ARG A 299 -4.51 -18.59 -4.94
N THR A 300 -4.45 -19.64 -4.15
CA THR A 300 -5.32 -20.80 -4.30
C THR A 300 -6.78 -20.45 -4.06
N GLN A 301 -7.06 -19.68 -3.00
CA GLN A 301 -8.43 -19.33 -2.62
C GLN A 301 -9.06 -18.28 -3.54
N LEU A 302 -8.28 -17.31 -4.01
CA LEU A 302 -8.75 -16.20 -4.83
C LEU A 302 -8.61 -16.46 -6.34
N GLY A 303 -7.76 -17.38 -6.75
CA GLY A 303 -7.58 -17.76 -8.15
C GLY A 303 -7.04 -16.61 -9.03
N TYR A 304 -6.15 -15.75 -8.49
CA TYR A 304 -5.51 -14.69 -9.27
C TYR A 304 -4.10 -15.13 -9.73
N GLU A 305 -3.69 -14.59 -10.87
CA GLU A 305 -2.38 -14.85 -11.44
C GLU A 305 -1.29 -13.98 -10.83
N LYS A 306 -0.09 -14.54 -10.68
CA LYS A 306 1.12 -13.83 -10.26
C LYS A 306 1.47 -12.73 -11.26
N GLY A 307 1.92 -11.58 -10.76
CA GLY A 307 2.45 -10.51 -11.57
C GLY A 307 3.89 -10.76 -12.03
N ASP A 308 4.27 -10.13 -13.13
CA ASP A 308 5.66 -10.12 -13.64
C ASP A 308 6.45 -9.01 -12.90
N LEU A 309 7.15 -9.40 -11.84
CA LEU A 309 7.90 -8.45 -11.01
C LEU A 309 9.07 -7.83 -11.79
N ASP A 310 9.75 -8.55 -12.67
CA ASP A 310 10.89 -8.01 -13.44
C ASP A 310 10.40 -6.91 -14.39
N LYS A 311 9.26 -7.13 -15.06
CA LYS A 311 8.61 -6.09 -15.87
C LYS A 311 8.20 -4.88 -15.02
N ALA A 312 7.57 -5.11 -13.87
CA ALA A 312 7.13 -4.02 -12.99
C ALA A 312 8.31 -3.20 -12.43
N LEU A 313 9.43 -3.86 -12.10
CA LEU A 313 10.68 -3.18 -11.72
C LEU A 313 11.23 -2.32 -12.86
N ALA A 314 11.24 -2.85 -14.10
CA ALA A 314 11.70 -2.09 -15.27
C ALA A 314 10.81 -0.86 -15.54
N ASP A 315 9.49 -1.02 -15.46
CA ASP A 315 8.53 0.09 -15.60
C ASP A 315 8.71 1.15 -14.49
N THR A 316 8.94 0.71 -13.25
CA THR A 316 9.22 1.60 -12.11
C THR A 316 10.52 2.38 -12.32
N VAL A 317 11.61 1.72 -12.73
CA VAL A 317 12.89 2.36 -12.99
C VAL A 317 12.75 3.38 -14.11
N LYS A 318 12.13 3.00 -15.24
CA LYS A 318 11.90 3.89 -16.38
C LYS A 318 11.11 5.14 -15.98
N ALA A 319 10.08 5.00 -15.14
CA ALA A 319 9.26 6.13 -14.68
C ALA A 319 9.99 7.06 -13.69
N CYS A 320 11.07 6.58 -13.05
CA CYS A 320 11.89 7.38 -12.15
C CYS A 320 13.02 8.15 -12.84
N LEU A 321 13.43 7.72 -14.03
CA LEU A 321 14.49 8.36 -14.80
C LEU A 321 13.97 9.62 -15.53
N PRO A 322 14.84 10.62 -15.82
CA PRO A 322 14.48 11.72 -16.68
C PRO A 322 14.00 11.18 -18.04
N LYS A 323 12.93 11.76 -18.57
CA LYS A 323 12.56 11.46 -19.95
C LYS A 323 13.71 11.89 -20.86
N SER A 324 14.23 10.97 -21.67
CA SER A 324 15.13 11.34 -22.77
C SER A 324 14.41 12.36 -23.63
N SER A 325 14.99 13.56 -23.69
CA SER A 325 14.55 14.63 -24.60
C SER A 325 14.72 14.21 -26.04
#